data_db4887276ae852ae88ac5632d87e492d
#
_entry.id   db4887276ae852ae88ac5632d87e492d
#
_cell.length_a   1.000
_cell.length_b   1.000
_cell.length_c   1.000
_cell.angle_alpha   90.00
_cell.angle_beta   90.00
_cell.angle_gamma   90.00
#
_symmetry.space_group_name_H-M   'P 1'
#
loop_
_entity.id
_entity.type
_entity.pdbx_description
1 polymer ?
#
loop_
_entity_poly.entity_id
_entity_poly.type
_entity_poly.pdbx_seq_one_letter_code
_entity_poly.pdbx_strand_id
1 'polypeptide(L)'
;MPGRVCLAVVAGPIQGRQFAFEDHDTFLFGRSPDCHAQLAEADTTASRHHFLLEVNPPAARLRDLGSRNGTYVNGTKYGGRGTMTLEKARQQRWPEVDLRDGDGIRVGTTVFEVHVEGTEPDSGPGTDDDAVTPAPIAPEAVIAGFEVGPLLGRGGMGSVFKARRQSDGATVALKLMRPGMVVDTKSREAFAREVEVTASLRHPNVVALYEHGLEDDTFYFALEYCPGGSLASELLKRDGPLDVETAARVTLQALDGLAFAHEQGFVHRDIKPENILLVDSDMRTAKLADFGLAKSFEMAGLSGMTATGVVAGTLYFMPREQITHFRLLRPASDVWSMGATLYHMLTFRYPRDFLPEADPLNVILSSGTLPLRQRDPWLPARLAEVVDRAVTDDLAQRYATAAEFRDALRRAL
;
A
#
# COMPACT_ATOMS: atom_id res chain seq x y z
N MET A 1 -16.61 -13.53 19.78
CA MET A 1 -16.51 -14.21 18.46
C MET A 1 -15.77 -13.27 17.54
N PRO A 2 -14.98 -13.73 16.57
CA PRO A 2 -14.40 -12.82 15.60
C PRO A 2 -15.54 -12.04 14.92
N GLY A 3 -15.35 -10.74 14.68
CA GLY A 3 -16.32 -9.92 14.00
C GLY A 3 -16.54 -10.42 12.57
N ARG A 4 -17.72 -10.21 12.01
CA ARG A 4 -18.06 -10.52 10.64
C ARG A 4 -18.93 -9.43 10.04
N VAL A 5 -18.66 -9.05 8.80
CA VAL A 5 -19.53 -8.17 8.02
C VAL A 5 -20.08 -8.95 6.83
N CYS A 6 -21.38 -8.85 6.58
CA CYS A 6 -22.03 -9.49 5.45
C CYS A 6 -22.90 -8.48 4.70
N LEU A 7 -22.78 -8.45 3.38
CA LEU A 7 -23.68 -7.73 2.49
C LEU A 7 -24.62 -8.75 1.82
N ALA A 8 -25.88 -8.76 2.23
CA ALA A 8 -26.93 -9.59 1.63
C ALA A 8 -27.63 -8.82 0.50
N VAL A 9 -27.72 -9.38 -0.70
CA VAL A 9 -28.46 -8.76 -1.81
C VAL A 9 -29.94 -9.03 -1.64
N VAL A 10 -30.70 -8.01 -1.23
CA VAL A 10 -32.13 -8.09 -0.96
C VAL A 10 -33.02 -7.72 -2.16
N ALA A 11 -32.44 -7.02 -3.17
CA ALA A 11 -33.16 -6.74 -4.42
C ALA A 11 -32.18 -6.58 -5.59
N GLY A 12 -32.69 -6.78 -6.82
CA GLY A 12 -31.93 -6.60 -8.06
C GLY A 12 -31.57 -7.92 -8.76
N PRO A 13 -30.79 -7.85 -9.87
CA PRO A 13 -30.52 -8.99 -10.73
C PRO A 13 -29.75 -10.15 -10.08
N ILE A 14 -29.05 -9.89 -8.99
CA ILE A 14 -28.29 -10.89 -8.23
C ILE A 14 -28.89 -11.11 -6.83
N GLN A 15 -30.21 -10.89 -6.66
CA GLN A 15 -30.92 -11.10 -5.40
C GLN A 15 -30.65 -12.50 -4.81
N GLY A 16 -30.45 -12.57 -3.50
CA GLY A 16 -30.14 -13.79 -2.76
C GLY A 16 -28.65 -14.10 -2.65
N ARG A 17 -27.76 -13.39 -3.37
CA ARG A 17 -26.32 -13.51 -3.15
C ARG A 17 -25.93 -12.84 -1.83
N GLN A 18 -24.90 -13.39 -1.19
CA GLN A 18 -24.29 -12.83 0.01
C GLN A 18 -22.78 -12.71 -0.19
N PHE A 19 -22.21 -11.64 0.34
CA PHE A 19 -20.79 -11.38 0.38
C PHE A 19 -20.38 -11.25 1.85
N ALA A 20 -19.64 -12.24 2.35
CA ALA A 20 -19.23 -12.30 3.74
C ALA A 20 -17.74 -12.01 3.87
N PHE A 21 -17.39 -11.19 4.86
CA PHE A 21 -16.05 -10.69 5.12
C PHE A 21 -15.72 -10.96 6.58
N GLU A 22 -14.68 -11.74 6.82
CA GLU A 22 -14.25 -12.19 8.15
C GLU A 22 -12.90 -11.61 8.54
N ASP A 23 -12.17 -11.07 7.56
CA ASP A 23 -10.85 -10.49 7.72
C ASP A 23 -10.81 -9.03 7.25
N HIS A 24 -9.82 -8.28 7.74
CA HIS A 24 -9.54 -6.94 7.22
C HIS A 24 -9.10 -7.02 5.75
N ASP A 25 -9.82 -6.30 4.89
CA ASP A 25 -9.47 -6.17 3.46
C ASP A 25 -10.30 -5.06 2.79
N THR A 26 -9.91 -4.71 1.56
CA THR A 26 -10.64 -3.75 0.73
C THR A 26 -11.27 -4.47 -0.46
N PHE A 27 -12.56 -4.30 -0.65
CA PHE A 27 -13.34 -4.99 -1.66
C PHE A 27 -13.90 -4.01 -2.69
N LEU A 28 -13.61 -4.29 -3.96
CA LEU A 28 -14.12 -3.52 -5.10
C LEU A 28 -15.44 -4.10 -5.58
N PHE A 29 -16.46 -3.25 -5.66
CA PHE A 29 -17.79 -3.57 -6.16
C PHE A 29 -18.05 -2.88 -7.49
N GLY A 30 -18.61 -3.60 -8.47
CA GLY A 30 -18.93 -3.07 -9.77
C GLY A 30 -19.25 -4.15 -10.79
N ARG A 31 -19.55 -3.74 -12.05
CA ARG A 31 -19.89 -4.67 -13.14
C ARG A 31 -18.67 -5.33 -13.79
N SER A 32 -17.48 -4.78 -13.58
CA SER A 32 -16.26 -5.28 -14.20
C SER A 32 -15.91 -6.66 -13.65
N PRO A 33 -15.41 -7.60 -14.51
CA PRO A 33 -15.01 -8.93 -14.05
C PRO A 33 -13.85 -8.93 -13.04
N ASP A 34 -13.10 -7.84 -12.98
CA ASP A 34 -11.99 -7.62 -12.03
C ASP A 34 -12.46 -7.09 -10.67
N CYS A 35 -13.78 -6.94 -10.43
CA CYS A 35 -14.32 -6.60 -9.13
C CYS A 35 -14.39 -7.85 -8.23
N HIS A 36 -14.08 -7.68 -6.94
CA HIS A 36 -14.25 -8.73 -5.91
C HIS A 36 -15.71 -9.17 -5.80
N ALA A 37 -16.63 -8.22 -5.84
CA ALA A 37 -18.06 -8.43 -5.84
C ALA A 37 -18.63 -7.95 -7.18
N GLN A 38 -18.68 -8.86 -8.15
CA GLN A 38 -19.21 -8.53 -9.46
C GLN A 38 -20.74 -8.40 -9.41
N LEU A 39 -21.20 -7.19 -9.78
CA LEU A 39 -22.61 -6.91 -10.02
C LEU A 39 -23.04 -7.48 -11.38
N ALA A 40 -24.36 -7.57 -11.62
CA ALA A 40 -24.85 -8.05 -12.90
C ALA A 40 -24.30 -7.19 -14.06
N GLU A 41 -23.70 -7.81 -15.04
CA GLU A 41 -23.14 -7.14 -16.23
C GLU A 41 -24.24 -6.38 -17.00
N ALA A 42 -25.45 -6.91 -17.00
CA ALA A 42 -26.62 -6.30 -17.62
C ALA A 42 -27.16 -5.07 -16.88
N ASP A 43 -26.78 -4.83 -15.61
CA ASP A 43 -27.20 -3.61 -14.89
C ASP A 43 -26.35 -2.41 -15.32
N THR A 44 -26.71 -1.81 -16.46
CA THR A 44 -26.01 -0.63 -17.00
C THR A 44 -26.12 0.61 -16.12
N THR A 45 -26.92 0.57 -15.04
CA THR A 45 -27.03 1.67 -14.05
C THR A 45 -25.93 1.60 -13.01
N ALA A 46 -25.29 0.45 -12.80
CA ALA A 46 -24.09 0.29 -12.02
C ALA A 46 -22.83 0.60 -12.88
N SER A 47 -21.80 1.19 -12.32
CA SER A 47 -20.52 1.45 -13.00
C SER A 47 -19.64 0.20 -13.03
N ARG A 48 -18.63 0.16 -13.93
CA ARG A 48 -17.65 -0.92 -14.01
C ARG A 48 -16.95 -1.12 -12.66
N HIS A 49 -16.35 -0.07 -12.12
CA HIS A 49 -15.90 0.05 -10.74
C HIS A 49 -16.83 1.07 -10.09
N HIS A 50 -17.60 0.68 -9.08
CA HIS A 50 -18.67 1.51 -8.55
C HIS A 50 -18.31 2.11 -7.20
N PHE A 51 -17.99 1.24 -6.23
CA PHE A 51 -17.54 1.65 -4.89
C PHE A 51 -16.52 0.69 -4.32
N LEU A 52 -15.73 1.18 -3.36
CA LEU A 52 -14.89 0.40 -2.48
C LEU A 52 -15.60 0.18 -1.15
N LEU A 53 -15.47 -1.02 -0.62
CA LEU A 53 -15.83 -1.38 0.73
C LEU A 53 -14.56 -1.77 1.46
N GLU A 54 -14.14 -0.95 2.42
CA GLU A 54 -13.09 -1.28 3.37
C GLU A 54 -13.72 -1.95 4.57
N VAL A 55 -13.27 -3.14 4.93
CA VAL A 55 -13.81 -3.93 6.02
C VAL A 55 -12.70 -4.23 7.02
N ASN A 56 -12.96 -3.96 8.29
CA ASN A 56 -12.18 -4.40 9.43
C ASN A 56 -13.15 -4.89 10.50
N PRO A 57 -13.63 -6.15 10.39
CA PRO A 57 -14.76 -6.61 11.17
C PRO A 57 -14.58 -6.37 12.68
N PRO A 58 -15.59 -5.83 13.37
CA PRO A 58 -16.97 -5.60 12.91
C PRO A 58 -17.21 -4.29 12.13
N ALA A 59 -16.20 -3.42 11.93
CA ALA A 59 -16.36 -2.16 11.25
C ALA A 59 -16.29 -2.30 9.72
N ALA A 60 -17.06 -1.47 9.00
CA ALA A 60 -17.01 -1.36 7.55
C ALA A 60 -17.21 0.09 7.09
N ARG A 61 -16.53 0.48 6.02
CA ARG A 61 -16.60 1.81 5.41
C ARG A 61 -16.76 1.72 3.91
N LEU A 62 -17.64 2.52 3.35
CA LEU A 62 -17.93 2.58 1.93
C LEU A 62 -17.47 3.90 1.33
N ARG A 63 -16.91 3.84 0.10
CA ARG A 63 -16.53 5.00 -0.70
C ARG A 63 -16.91 4.79 -2.16
N ASP A 64 -17.71 5.70 -2.73
CA ASP A 64 -18.01 5.73 -4.16
C ASP A 64 -16.76 6.10 -4.97
N LEU A 65 -16.54 5.47 -6.12
CA LEU A 65 -15.41 5.71 -7.02
C LEU A 65 -15.74 6.63 -8.19
N GLY A 66 -16.63 7.61 -8.00
CA GLY A 66 -17.11 8.48 -9.07
C GLY A 66 -17.98 7.71 -10.04
N SER A 67 -18.84 6.85 -9.52
CA SER A 67 -19.79 6.09 -10.30
C SER A 67 -20.73 7.01 -11.09
N ARG A 68 -21.40 6.51 -12.13
CA ARG A 68 -22.27 7.35 -12.96
C ARG A 68 -23.47 7.87 -12.17
N ASN A 69 -24.11 7.02 -11.42
CA ASN A 69 -25.38 7.31 -10.75
C ASN A 69 -25.27 7.55 -9.24
N GLY A 70 -24.13 7.19 -8.64
CA GLY A 70 -23.85 7.29 -7.20
C GLY A 70 -24.25 6.04 -6.44
N THR A 71 -23.68 5.92 -5.25
CA THR A 71 -24.03 4.94 -4.23
C THR A 71 -24.94 5.62 -3.21
N TYR A 72 -25.98 4.90 -2.75
CA TYR A 72 -26.90 5.43 -1.74
C TYR A 72 -26.83 4.54 -0.50
N VAL A 73 -26.69 5.16 0.67
CA VAL A 73 -26.77 4.48 1.97
C VAL A 73 -27.97 5.05 2.72
N ASN A 74 -28.92 4.22 3.07
CA ASN A 74 -30.18 4.62 3.73
C ASN A 74 -30.92 5.79 3.01
N GLY A 75 -30.88 5.77 1.69
CA GLY A 75 -31.50 6.81 0.86
C GLY A 75 -30.65 8.07 0.66
N THR A 76 -29.60 8.27 1.45
CA THR A 76 -28.65 9.39 1.27
C THR A 76 -27.65 9.06 0.18
N LYS A 77 -27.43 9.99 -0.75
CA LYS A 77 -26.51 9.81 -1.87
C LYS A 77 -25.08 10.16 -1.49
N TYR A 78 -24.18 9.20 -1.68
CA TYR A 78 -22.74 9.35 -1.57
C TYR A 78 -22.11 9.19 -2.95
N GLY A 79 -21.43 10.23 -3.43
CA GLY A 79 -20.77 10.21 -4.73
C GLY A 79 -21.73 10.34 -5.95
N GLY A 80 -21.22 9.85 -7.08
CA GLY A 80 -21.96 9.88 -8.34
C GLY A 80 -21.68 11.10 -9.20
N ARG A 81 -20.98 10.89 -10.32
CA ARG A 81 -20.56 11.97 -11.23
C ARG A 81 -21.70 12.55 -12.08
N GLY A 82 -22.82 11.84 -12.23
CA GLY A 82 -23.94 12.30 -13.06
C GLY A 82 -23.53 12.63 -14.51
N THR A 83 -23.71 13.88 -14.92
CA THR A 83 -23.33 14.41 -16.24
C THR A 83 -21.88 14.90 -16.31
N MET A 84 -21.16 14.89 -15.19
CA MET A 84 -19.75 15.27 -15.13
C MET A 84 -18.90 14.35 -16.03
N THR A 85 -17.92 14.93 -16.75
CA THR A 85 -17.00 14.10 -17.54
C THR A 85 -16.20 13.17 -16.65
N LEU A 86 -15.70 12.05 -17.20
CA LEU A 86 -14.83 11.12 -16.46
C LEU A 86 -13.59 11.83 -15.94
N GLU A 87 -13.04 12.75 -16.70
CA GLU A 87 -11.87 13.54 -16.34
C GLU A 87 -12.10 14.40 -15.10
N LYS A 88 -13.22 15.13 -15.05
CA LYS A 88 -13.61 15.92 -13.87
C LYS A 88 -13.96 15.02 -12.67
N ALA A 89 -14.63 13.90 -12.89
CA ALA A 89 -14.98 12.98 -11.83
C ALA A 89 -13.75 12.33 -11.18
N ARG A 90 -12.68 12.12 -11.97
CA ARG A 90 -11.37 11.62 -11.46
C ARG A 90 -10.66 12.65 -10.58
N GLN A 91 -10.95 13.94 -10.76
CA GLN A 91 -10.39 15.03 -9.98
C GLN A 91 -11.13 15.27 -8.66
N GLN A 92 -12.19 14.52 -8.37
CA GLN A 92 -13.01 14.72 -7.18
C GLN A 92 -12.81 13.56 -6.20
N ARG A 93 -12.53 13.86 -4.94
CA ARG A 93 -12.59 12.92 -3.84
C ARG A 93 -14.04 12.84 -3.35
N TRP A 94 -14.58 11.62 -3.32
CA TRP A 94 -15.94 11.37 -2.87
C TRP A 94 -15.96 11.09 -1.36
N PRO A 95 -17.04 11.48 -0.66
CA PRO A 95 -17.16 11.23 0.78
C PRO A 95 -17.20 9.72 1.08
N GLU A 96 -16.68 9.38 2.23
CA GLU A 96 -16.73 8.04 2.81
C GLU A 96 -17.88 7.97 3.81
N VAL A 97 -18.43 6.77 4.04
CA VAL A 97 -19.51 6.53 5.01
C VAL A 97 -19.25 5.24 5.77
N ASP A 98 -19.28 5.32 7.11
CA ASP A 98 -19.22 4.15 7.97
C ASP A 98 -20.57 3.44 7.95
N LEU A 99 -20.53 2.10 7.80
CA LEU A 99 -21.69 1.25 7.73
C LEU A 99 -22.00 0.62 9.08
N ARG A 100 -23.29 0.48 9.36
CA ARG A 100 -23.82 -0.14 10.58
C ARG A 100 -24.71 -1.33 10.24
N ASP A 101 -24.94 -2.17 11.21
CA ASP A 101 -25.91 -3.25 11.08
C ASP A 101 -27.30 -2.72 10.68
N GLY A 102 -27.92 -3.37 9.70
CA GLY A 102 -29.20 -2.97 9.13
C GLY A 102 -29.14 -1.86 8.08
N ASP A 103 -27.96 -1.28 7.77
CA ASP A 103 -27.85 -0.27 6.71
C ASP A 103 -28.21 -0.84 5.33
N GLY A 104 -28.97 -0.05 4.55
CA GLY A 104 -29.33 -0.38 3.18
C GLY A 104 -28.43 0.34 2.16
N ILE A 105 -27.68 -0.42 1.35
CA ILE A 105 -26.85 0.15 0.27
C ILE A 105 -27.54 -0.08 -1.06
N ARG A 106 -27.77 0.97 -1.86
CA ARG A 106 -28.35 0.88 -3.21
C ARG A 106 -27.36 1.34 -4.27
N VAL A 107 -27.13 0.47 -5.24
CA VAL A 107 -26.29 0.69 -6.42
C VAL A 107 -27.06 0.31 -7.67
N GLY A 108 -27.43 1.29 -8.46
CA GLY A 108 -28.32 1.04 -9.59
C GLY A 108 -29.63 0.40 -9.16
N THR A 109 -29.90 -0.81 -9.67
CA THR A 109 -31.05 -1.64 -9.32
C THR A 109 -30.77 -2.63 -8.20
N THR A 110 -29.51 -2.80 -7.80
CA THR A 110 -29.10 -3.74 -6.75
C THR A 110 -29.18 -3.05 -5.38
N VAL A 111 -29.79 -3.73 -4.41
CA VAL A 111 -29.88 -3.30 -3.02
C VAL A 111 -29.27 -4.36 -2.12
N PHE A 112 -28.36 -3.91 -1.26
CA PHE A 112 -27.72 -4.72 -0.24
C PHE A 112 -28.27 -4.31 1.14
N GLU A 113 -28.37 -5.26 2.04
CA GLU A 113 -28.54 -5.06 3.47
C GLU A 113 -27.23 -5.45 4.17
N VAL A 114 -26.78 -4.59 5.06
CA VAL A 114 -25.53 -4.79 5.84
C VAL A 114 -25.87 -5.56 7.10
N HIS A 115 -25.16 -6.64 7.36
CA HIS A 115 -25.23 -7.39 8.62
C HIS A 115 -23.86 -7.38 9.27
N VAL A 116 -23.79 -6.94 10.52
CA VAL A 116 -22.58 -6.88 11.32
C VAL A 116 -22.70 -7.80 12.52
N GLU A 117 -21.86 -8.82 12.58
CA GLU A 117 -21.77 -9.75 13.72
C GLU A 117 -20.50 -9.43 14.52
N GLY A 118 -20.61 -9.31 15.82
CA GLY A 118 -19.52 -9.02 16.76
C GLY A 118 -19.81 -7.75 17.58
N THR A 119 -19.21 -7.64 18.75
CA THR A 119 -19.29 -6.42 19.56
C THR A 119 -18.25 -5.44 19.03
N GLU A 120 -18.69 -4.22 18.67
CA GLU A 120 -17.75 -3.10 18.56
C GLU A 120 -16.97 -2.97 19.87
N PRO A 121 -15.63 -2.79 19.82
CA PRO A 121 -14.94 -2.28 20.99
C PRO A 121 -15.60 -0.93 21.32
N ASP A 122 -16.00 -0.76 22.58
CA ASP A 122 -16.66 0.44 23.11
C ASP A 122 -15.82 1.70 22.81
N SER A 123 -15.98 2.22 21.62
CA SER A 123 -15.47 3.53 21.23
C SER A 123 -16.49 4.53 21.76
N GLY A 124 -16.24 5.02 22.97
CA GLY A 124 -16.91 6.20 23.48
C GLY A 124 -16.95 7.32 22.42
N PRO A 125 -17.85 8.30 22.54
CA PRO A 125 -18.15 9.26 21.48
C PRO A 125 -16.87 9.89 20.98
N GLY A 126 -16.52 9.61 19.72
CA GLY A 126 -15.34 10.13 19.04
C GLY A 126 -15.40 11.65 19.03
N THR A 127 -14.59 12.23 19.85
CA THR A 127 -14.18 13.62 19.68
C THR A 127 -13.29 13.69 18.44
N ASP A 128 -13.63 14.65 17.61
CA ASP A 128 -12.91 15.04 16.41
C ASP A 128 -11.39 14.89 16.51
N ASP A 129 -10.83 14.33 15.43
CA ASP A 129 -9.52 14.55 14.78
C ASP A 129 -8.41 15.27 15.60
N ASP A 130 -8.26 14.94 16.86
CA ASP A 130 -6.99 15.10 17.55
C ASP A 130 -6.19 13.81 17.33
N ALA A 131 -5.42 13.80 16.24
CA ALA A 131 -4.31 12.88 16.10
C ALA A 131 -3.54 12.96 17.43
N VAL A 132 -3.70 11.93 18.28
CA VAL A 132 -2.87 11.75 19.46
C VAL A 132 -1.44 11.64 18.92
N THR A 133 -0.81 12.79 18.80
CA THR A 133 0.63 12.87 18.54
C THR A 133 1.26 12.20 19.75
N PRO A 134 1.91 11.03 19.61
CA PRO A 134 2.60 10.43 20.73
C PRO A 134 3.49 11.52 21.33
N ALA A 135 3.50 11.64 22.65
CA ALA A 135 4.39 12.58 23.32
C ALA A 135 5.79 12.45 22.72
N PRO A 136 6.48 13.55 22.42
CA PRO A 136 7.82 13.48 21.87
C PRO A 136 8.66 12.61 22.80
N ILE A 137 9.22 11.51 22.26
CA ILE A 137 10.16 10.68 23.01
C ILE A 137 11.31 11.59 23.39
N ALA A 138 11.58 11.68 24.69
CA ALA A 138 12.64 12.54 25.20
C ALA A 138 13.98 12.17 24.54
N PRO A 139 14.80 13.13 24.12
CA PRO A 139 16.17 12.84 23.73
C PRO A 139 16.86 12.03 24.82
N GLU A 140 17.57 10.95 24.44
CA GLU A 140 18.27 10.04 25.36
C GLU A 140 17.37 9.03 26.12
N ALA A 141 16.09 8.87 25.75
CA ALA A 141 15.29 7.78 26.30
C ALA A 141 15.94 6.41 25.92
N VAL A 142 15.91 5.48 26.87
CA VAL A 142 16.32 4.07 26.60
C VAL A 142 15.06 3.26 26.40
N ILE A 143 14.97 2.58 25.25
CA ILE A 143 13.87 1.69 24.91
C ILE A 143 14.47 0.35 24.54
N ALA A 144 14.09 -0.71 25.24
CA ALA A 144 14.55 -2.09 24.99
C ALA A 144 16.09 -2.23 24.89
N GLY A 145 16.86 -1.45 25.68
CA GLY A 145 18.32 -1.46 25.63
C GLY A 145 18.94 -0.65 24.47
N PHE A 146 18.15 0.19 23.81
CA PHE A 146 18.60 1.13 22.78
C PHE A 146 18.52 2.58 23.29
N GLU A 147 19.62 3.31 23.20
CA GLU A 147 19.65 4.76 23.43
C GLU A 147 19.07 5.44 22.20
N VAL A 148 17.89 6.06 22.35
CA VAL A 148 17.16 6.68 21.24
C VAL A 148 17.78 8.04 20.92
N GLY A 149 18.19 8.21 19.68
CA GLY A 149 18.74 9.45 19.13
C GLY A 149 17.73 10.20 18.24
N PRO A 150 18.23 10.91 17.22
CA PRO A 150 17.38 11.75 16.37
C PRO A 150 16.37 10.91 15.57
N LEU A 151 15.20 11.51 15.33
CA LEU A 151 14.17 11.00 14.45
C LEU A 151 14.68 10.96 13.01
N LEU A 152 14.59 9.79 12.36
CA LEU A 152 14.93 9.58 10.95
C LEU A 152 13.69 9.74 10.04
N GLY A 153 12.51 9.34 10.52
CA GLY A 153 11.28 9.44 9.75
C GLY A 153 10.04 9.07 10.55
N ARG A 154 8.88 9.52 10.07
CA ARG A 154 7.55 9.15 10.58
C ARG A 154 6.71 8.63 9.45
N GLY A 155 5.95 7.56 9.71
CA GLY A 155 5.01 6.98 8.76
C GLY A 155 3.68 6.61 9.43
N GLY A 156 2.77 6.09 8.64
CA GLY A 156 1.45 5.63 9.14
C GLY A 156 1.55 4.62 10.27
N MET A 157 2.55 3.75 10.24
CA MET A 157 2.73 2.63 11.18
C MET A 157 3.58 2.98 12.40
N GLY A 158 4.31 4.10 12.40
CA GLY A 158 5.19 4.43 13.52
C GLY A 158 6.27 5.45 13.21
N SER A 159 7.28 5.50 14.08
CA SER A 159 8.42 6.40 13.97
C SER A 159 9.73 5.62 13.92
N VAL A 160 10.70 6.08 13.15
CA VAL A 160 12.02 5.48 13.02
C VAL A 160 13.06 6.46 13.58
N PHE A 161 13.90 5.98 14.49
CA PHE A 161 14.94 6.76 15.15
C PHE A 161 16.32 6.17 14.82
N LYS A 162 17.33 7.02 14.72
CA LYS A 162 18.70 6.55 14.87
C LYS A 162 18.92 6.21 16.34
N ALA A 163 19.41 5.02 16.63
CA ALA A 163 19.64 4.58 18.01
C ALA A 163 20.99 3.90 18.17
N ARG A 164 21.48 3.84 19.39
CA ARG A 164 22.71 3.11 19.76
C ARG A 164 22.33 1.94 20.66
N ARG A 165 22.67 0.72 20.23
CA ARG A 165 22.46 -0.48 21.03
C ARG A 165 23.45 -0.51 22.18
N GLN A 166 22.99 -0.64 23.42
CA GLN A 166 23.84 -0.56 24.62
C GLN A 166 24.78 -1.75 24.77
N SER A 167 24.39 -2.93 24.29
CA SER A 167 25.16 -4.16 24.47
C SER A 167 26.52 -4.16 23.76
N ASP A 168 26.62 -3.50 22.60
CA ASP A 168 27.83 -3.49 21.75
C ASP A 168 28.16 -2.12 21.15
N GLY A 169 27.34 -1.10 21.42
CA GLY A 169 27.53 0.26 20.90
C GLY A 169 27.18 0.44 19.43
N ALA A 170 26.59 -0.59 18.77
CA ALA A 170 26.24 -0.52 17.36
C ALA A 170 25.15 0.53 17.07
N THR A 171 25.32 1.25 15.96
CA THR A 171 24.27 2.16 15.46
C THR A 171 23.24 1.36 14.67
N VAL A 172 21.95 1.57 15.00
CA VAL A 172 20.80 0.93 14.35
C VAL A 172 19.74 1.96 13.98
N ALA A 173 18.83 1.59 13.10
CA ALA A 173 17.56 2.27 12.89
C ALA A 173 16.50 1.58 13.76
N LEU A 174 16.04 2.26 14.81
CA LEU A 174 15.02 1.74 15.72
C LEU A 174 13.64 2.21 15.26
N LYS A 175 12.84 1.29 14.73
CA LYS A 175 11.45 1.53 14.33
C LYS A 175 10.54 1.18 15.51
N LEU A 176 9.79 2.16 15.97
CA LEU A 176 8.81 2.03 17.04
C LEU A 176 7.42 2.13 16.43
N MET A 177 6.59 1.13 16.67
CA MET A 177 5.22 1.11 16.19
C MET A 177 4.33 2.00 17.06
N ARG A 178 3.20 2.44 16.50
CA ARG A 178 2.24 3.24 17.28
C ARG A 178 1.67 2.40 18.42
N PRO A 179 1.56 2.95 19.65
CA PRO A 179 0.88 2.27 20.75
C PRO A 179 -0.58 1.97 20.38
N GLY A 180 -1.09 0.84 20.85
CA GLY A 180 -2.50 0.45 20.65
C GLY A 180 -2.81 -0.19 19.29
N MET A 181 -1.81 -0.39 18.41
CA MET A 181 -2.03 -1.11 17.15
C MET A 181 -2.29 -2.62 17.34
N VAL A 182 -2.03 -3.21 18.50
CA VAL A 182 -2.20 -4.65 18.77
C VAL A 182 -3.17 -4.85 19.91
N VAL A 183 -4.38 -5.33 19.61
CA VAL A 183 -5.47 -5.43 20.57
C VAL A 183 -5.60 -6.80 21.22
N ASP A 184 -5.19 -7.91 20.57
CA ASP A 184 -5.39 -9.26 21.09
C ASP A 184 -4.13 -10.16 20.99
N THR A 185 -4.09 -11.18 21.86
CA THR A 185 -2.96 -12.12 21.99
C THR A 185 -2.71 -12.94 20.71
N LYS A 186 -3.77 -13.34 20.00
CA LYS A 186 -3.69 -14.17 18.79
C LYS A 186 -3.05 -13.39 17.62
N SER A 187 -3.41 -12.12 17.48
CA SER A 187 -2.82 -11.20 16.51
C SER A 187 -1.35 -10.93 16.83
N ARG A 188 -0.98 -10.82 18.12
CA ARG A 188 0.41 -10.68 18.56
C ARG A 188 1.26 -11.89 18.18
N GLU A 189 0.78 -13.10 18.39
CA GLU A 189 1.50 -14.33 18.04
C GLU A 189 1.64 -14.52 16.53
N ALA A 190 0.61 -14.19 15.75
CA ALA A 190 0.66 -14.24 14.30
C ALA A 190 1.68 -13.25 13.75
N PHE A 191 1.66 -12.03 14.27
CA PHE A 191 2.63 -10.99 13.92
C PHE A 191 4.07 -11.38 14.26
N ALA A 192 4.33 -11.88 15.48
CA ALA A 192 5.66 -12.31 15.89
C ALA A 192 6.23 -13.39 14.96
N ARG A 193 5.41 -14.36 14.56
CA ARG A 193 5.83 -15.41 13.60
C ARG A 193 6.21 -14.85 12.23
N GLU A 194 5.47 -13.90 11.70
CA GLU A 194 5.81 -13.26 10.41
C GLU A 194 7.09 -12.43 10.51
N VAL A 195 7.28 -11.74 11.63
CA VAL A 195 8.51 -10.98 11.89
C VAL A 195 9.73 -11.91 11.95
N GLU A 196 9.64 -13.06 12.62
CA GLU A 196 10.73 -14.07 12.66
C GLU A 196 11.11 -14.53 11.26
N VAL A 197 10.11 -14.76 10.41
CA VAL A 197 10.36 -15.17 9.02
C VAL A 197 11.03 -14.05 8.25
N THR A 198 10.59 -12.79 8.42
CA THR A 198 11.22 -11.61 7.81
C THR A 198 12.66 -11.42 8.30
N ALA A 199 12.95 -11.72 9.59
CA ALA A 199 14.28 -11.65 10.17
C ALA A 199 15.26 -12.66 9.55
N SER A 200 14.76 -13.71 8.89
CA SER A 200 15.58 -14.68 8.18
C SER A 200 16.14 -14.18 6.85
N LEU A 201 15.60 -13.09 6.28
CA LEU A 201 16.07 -12.53 5.02
C LEU A 201 17.45 -11.88 5.20
N ARG A 202 18.49 -12.56 4.75
CA ARG A 202 19.88 -12.11 4.80
C ARG A 202 20.43 -11.97 3.39
N HIS A 203 20.50 -10.73 2.90
CA HIS A 203 21.02 -10.43 1.57
C HIS A 203 21.70 -9.04 1.56
N PRO A 204 22.78 -8.82 0.79
CA PRO A 204 23.47 -7.52 0.75
C PRO A 204 22.57 -6.36 0.35
N ASN A 205 21.52 -6.60 -0.44
CA ASN A 205 20.58 -5.57 -0.90
C ASN A 205 19.21 -5.65 -0.18
N VAL A 206 19.15 -6.23 1.01
CA VAL A 206 18.01 -6.21 1.93
C VAL A 206 18.48 -5.62 3.25
N VAL A 207 17.71 -4.71 3.82
CA VAL A 207 17.98 -4.16 5.15
C VAL A 207 17.83 -5.27 6.18
N ALA A 208 18.88 -5.51 6.95
CA ALA A 208 18.86 -6.56 7.96
C ALA A 208 17.99 -6.16 9.15
N LEU A 209 17.13 -7.06 9.59
CA LEU A 209 16.49 -7.00 10.90
C LEU A 209 17.38 -7.70 11.92
N TYR A 210 17.91 -6.96 12.91
CA TYR A 210 18.81 -7.49 13.93
C TYR A 210 18.06 -8.04 15.13
N GLU A 211 17.04 -7.31 15.58
CA GLU A 211 16.29 -7.61 16.79
C GLU A 211 14.88 -7.03 16.70
N HIS A 212 13.93 -7.66 17.35
CA HIS A 212 12.58 -7.19 17.50
C HIS A 212 12.01 -7.61 18.86
N GLY A 213 11.03 -6.89 19.35
CA GLY A 213 10.37 -7.21 20.60
C GLY A 213 9.17 -6.30 20.90
N LEU A 214 8.67 -6.50 22.12
CA LEU A 214 7.56 -5.72 22.66
C LEU A 214 8.02 -5.14 24.01
N GLU A 215 7.93 -3.85 24.20
CA GLU A 215 8.18 -3.14 25.46
C GLU A 215 7.06 -2.11 25.69
N ASP A 216 6.47 -2.14 26.87
CA ASP A 216 5.36 -1.25 27.27
C ASP A 216 4.24 -1.17 26.20
N ASP A 217 3.79 -2.35 25.70
CA ASP A 217 2.80 -2.47 24.61
C ASP A 217 3.19 -1.81 23.27
N THR A 218 4.47 -1.47 23.11
CA THR A 218 5.01 -0.90 21.88
C THR A 218 5.94 -1.93 21.21
N PHE A 219 5.61 -2.34 19.97
CA PHE A 219 6.53 -3.13 19.16
C PHE A 219 7.70 -2.30 18.69
N TYR A 220 8.90 -2.87 18.78
CA TYR A 220 10.12 -2.27 18.24
C TYR A 220 10.86 -3.21 17.29
N PHE A 221 11.57 -2.63 16.35
CA PHE A 221 12.44 -3.31 15.38
C PHE A 221 13.77 -2.59 15.30
N ALA A 222 14.85 -3.28 15.61
CA ALA A 222 16.21 -2.79 15.41
C ALA A 222 16.71 -3.25 14.04
N LEU A 223 16.81 -2.31 13.11
CA LEU A 223 17.15 -2.52 11.72
C LEU A 223 18.56 -2.01 11.41
N GLU A 224 19.15 -2.49 10.33
CA GLU A 224 20.37 -1.93 9.76
C GLU A 224 20.20 -0.44 9.48
N TYR A 225 21.12 0.37 9.99
CA TYR A 225 21.14 1.80 9.72
C TYR A 225 21.83 2.11 8.40
N CYS A 226 21.10 2.75 7.48
CA CYS A 226 21.59 3.19 6.19
C CYS A 226 21.78 4.71 6.20
N PRO A 227 23.02 5.20 6.36
CA PRO A 227 23.28 6.64 6.54
C PRO A 227 23.00 7.52 5.32
N GLY A 228 22.93 6.95 4.11
CA GLY A 228 22.55 7.67 2.89
C GLY A 228 21.06 8.07 2.81
N GLY A 229 20.24 7.59 3.75
CA GLY A 229 18.80 7.86 3.78
C GLY A 229 18.02 7.09 2.72
N SER A 230 16.82 7.55 2.38
CA SER A 230 15.99 6.91 1.36
C SER A 230 16.24 7.51 -0.04
N LEU A 231 15.98 6.70 -1.07
CA LEU A 231 15.99 7.16 -2.46
C LEU A 231 15.01 8.33 -2.67
N ALA A 232 13.84 8.30 -1.99
CA ALA A 232 12.90 9.41 -2.05
C ALA A 232 13.52 10.73 -1.55
N SER A 233 14.24 10.69 -0.42
CA SER A 233 14.90 11.88 0.12
C SER A 233 15.99 12.41 -0.82
N GLU A 234 16.66 11.54 -1.54
CA GLU A 234 17.70 11.95 -2.50
C GLU A 234 17.09 12.54 -3.77
N LEU A 235 16.01 11.96 -4.29
CA LEU A 235 15.27 12.52 -5.43
C LEU A 235 14.73 13.92 -5.12
N LEU A 236 14.17 14.10 -3.91
CA LEU A 236 13.68 15.41 -3.46
C LEU A 236 14.80 16.46 -3.36
N LYS A 237 15.99 16.07 -2.84
CA LYS A 237 17.15 16.99 -2.75
C LYS A 237 17.64 17.43 -4.13
N ARG A 238 17.58 16.54 -5.13
CA ARG A 238 18.03 16.82 -6.50
C ARG A 238 17.04 17.67 -7.29
N ASP A 239 15.76 17.61 -6.90
CA ASP A 239 14.63 18.26 -7.60
C ASP A 239 14.58 17.87 -9.10
N GLY A 240 14.85 16.59 -9.40
CA GLY A 240 14.88 16.12 -10.77
C GLY A 240 15.27 14.65 -10.94
N PRO A 241 15.28 14.15 -12.19
CA PRO A 241 15.60 12.76 -12.50
C PRO A 241 17.07 12.42 -12.23
N LEU A 242 17.34 11.13 -12.09
CA LEU A 242 18.68 10.56 -12.07
C LEU A 242 19.15 10.28 -13.50
N ASP A 243 20.50 10.27 -13.68
CA ASP A 243 21.07 9.70 -14.88
C ASP A 243 20.79 8.20 -14.99
N VAL A 244 20.85 7.70 -16.23
CA VAL A 244 20.51 6.30 -16.56
C VAL A 244 21.37 5.31 -15.80
N GLU A 245 22.68 5.58 -15.67
CA GLU A 245 23.61 4.67 -15.02
C GLU A 245 23.31 4.54 -13.53
N THR A 246 23.07 5.66 -12.84
CA THR A 246 22.72 5.68 -11.42
C THR A 246 21.37 5.04 -11.16
N ALA A 247 20.34 5.38 -11.96
CA ALA A 247 19.00 4.79 -11.82
C ALA A 247 19.04 3.27 -12.05
N ALA A 248 19.74 2.82 -13.07
CA ALA A 248 19.91 1.40 -13.37
C ALA A 248 20.67 0.66 -12.26
N ARG A 249 21.76 1.22 -11.75
CA ARG A 249 22.57 0.63 -10.66
C ARG A 249 21.74 0.42 -9.39
N VAL A 250 20.98 1.43 -8.97
CA VAL A 250 20.07 1.32 -7.80
C VAL A 250 19.01 0.26 -8.04
N THR A 251 18.37 0.27 -9.22
CA THR A 251 17.34 -0.69 -9.58
C THR A 251 17.84 -2.13 -9.61
N LEU A 252 19.02 -2.37 -10.22
CA LEU A 252 19.61 -3.71 -10.31
C LEU A 252 19.88 -4.30 -8.92
N GLN A 253 20.39 -3.50 -8.00
CA GLN A 253 20.63 -3.93 -6.63
C GLN A 253 19.33 -4.21 -5.88
N ALA A 254 18.34 -3.33 -6.01
CA ALA A 254 17.01 -3.56 -5.44
C ALA A 254 16.37 -4.84 -6.01
N LEU A 255 16.50 -5.09 -7.32
CA LEU A 255 16.02 -6.32 -7.97
C LEU A 255 16.78 -7.57 -7.52
N ASP A 256 18.08 -7.48 -7.22
CA ASP A 256 18.83 -8.61 -6.63
C ASP A 256 18.27 -8.98 -5.24
N GLY A 257 18.01 -7.99 -4.36
CA GLY A 257 17.37 -8.21 -3.06
C GLY A 257 15.92 -8.72 -3.18
N LEU A 258 15.18 -8.20 -4.15
CA LEU A 258 13.80 -8.59 -4.38
C LEU A 258 13.68 -10.02 -4.93
N ALA A 259 14.55 -10.40 -5.88
CA ALA A 259 14.60 -11.76 -6.42
C ALA A 259 14.90 -12.78 -5.32
N PHE A 260 15.86 -12.49 -4.45
CA PHE A 260 16.16 -13.30 -3.28
C PHE A 260 14.94 -13.48 -2.37
N ALA A 261 14.22 -12.39 -2.05
CA ALA A 261 13.03 -12.47 -1.21
C ALA A 261 11.90 -13.29 -1.88
N HIS A 262 11.70 -13.13 -3.18
CA HIS A 262 10.72 -13.92 -3.95
C HIS A 262 11.04 -15.42 -3.94
N GLU A 263 12.32 -15.81 -4.02
CA GLU A 263 12.75 -17.19 -3.91
C GLU A 263 12.46 -17.80 -2.53
N GLN A 264 12.42 -16.96 -1.49
CA GLN A 264 12.02 -17.37 -0.14
C GLN A 264 10.49 -17.31 0.07
N GLY A 265 9.71 -17.02 -0.99
CA GLY A 265 8.23 -16.95 -0.95
C GLY A 265 7.66 -15.61 -0.46
N PHE A 266 8.48 -14.57 -0.34
CA PHE A 266 8.03 -13.24 0.07
C PHE A 266 7.67 -12.36 -1.11
N VAL A 267 6.53 -11.69 -1.03
CA VAL A 267 6.14 -10.58 -1.90
C VAL A 267 6.18 -9.30 -1.07
N HIS A 268 6.87 -8.27 -1.54
CA HIS A 268 7.12 -7.04 -0.78
C HIS A 268 5.88 -6.17 -0.60
N ARG A 269 5.10 -5.96 -1.67
CA ARG A 269 3.82 -5.24 -1.73
C ARG A 269 3.86 -3.73 -1.52
N ASP A 270 4.99 -3.16 -1.13
CA ASP A 270 5.15 -1.71 -0.89
C ASP A 270 6.50 -1.20 -1.44
N ILE A 271 6.81 -1.56 -2.70
CA ILE A 271 8.02 -1.06 -3.37
C ILE A 271 7.79 0.38 -3.83
N LYS A 272 8.64 1.29 -3.32
CA LYS A 272 8.63 2.71 -3.63
C LYS A 272 9.97 3.35 -3.22
N PRO A 273 10.28 4.57 -3.67
CA PRO A 273 11.55 5.22 -3.34
C PRO A 273 11.82 5.38 -1.83
N GLU A 274 10.79 5.50 -1.00
CA GLU A 274 10.91 5.59 0.45
C GLU A 274 11.48 4.32 1.07
N ASN A 275 11.21 3.16 0.47
CA ASN A 275 11.60 1.84 0.94
C ASN A 275 12.87 1.30 0.25
N ILE A 276 13.56 2.12 -0.53
CA ILE A 276 14.92 1.87 -1.04
C ILE A 276 15.88 2.76 -0.28
N LEU A 277 16.68 2.15 0.60
CA LEU A 277 17.62 2.86 1.44
C LEU A 277 19.03 2.83 0.81
N LEU A 278 19.76 3.91 0.99
CA LEU A 278 21.09 4.12 0.49
C LEU A 278 22.11 3.99 1.63
N VAL A 279 23.11 3.14 1.45
CA VAL A 279 24.17 2.95 2.45
C VAL A 279 25.17 4.09 2.41
N ASP A 280 25.34 4.69 1.22
CA ASP A 280 26.29 5.76 0.99
C ASP A 280 25.65 6.91 0.19
N SER A 281 26.25 8.10 0.30
CA SER A 281 25.78 9.32 -0.39
C SER A 281 25.92 9.26 -1.92
N ASP A 282 26.79 8.38 -2.42
CA ASP A 282 27.07 8.22 -3.86
C ASP A 282 26.12 7.20 -4.51
N MET A 283 25.14 6.72 -3.75
CA MET A 283 24.15 5.70 -4.18
C MET A 283 24.81 4.44 -4.79
N ARG A 284 26.00 4.07 -4.30
CA ARG A 284 26.71 2.87 -4.76
C ARG A 284 26.07 1.59 -4.25
N THR A 285 25.51 1.67 -3.03
CA THR A 285 24.85 0.53 -2.38
C THR A 285 23.41 0.89 -1.99
N ALA A 286 22.46 0.16 -2.56
CA ALA A 286 21.05 0.29 -2.29
C ALA A 286 20.51 -0.99 -1.63
N LYS A 287 19.58 -0.84 -0.69
CA LYS A 287 18.95 -1.93 0.03
C LYS A 287 17.44 -1.73 0.10
N LEU A 288 16.68 -2.80 -0.08
CA LEU A 288 15.24 -2.80 0.16
C LEU A 288 14.96 -2.89 1.66
N ALA A 289 14.04 -2.06 2.13
CA ALA A 289 13.57 -1.98 3.50
C ALA A 289 12.07 -2.32 3.61
N ASP A 290 11.61 -2.57 4.82
CA ASP A 290 10.20 -2.78 5.16
C ASP A 290 9.51 -3.97 4.47
N PHE A 291 10.24 -5.09 4.29
CA PHE A 291 9.66 -6.35 3.85
C PHE A 291 8.56 -6.84 4.80
N GLY A 292 7.36 -7.03 4.26
CA GLY A 292 6.27 -7.77 4.91
C GLY A 292 5.67 -7.17 6.19
N LEU A 293 6.29 -6.15 6.80
CA LEU A 293 5.78 -5.56 8.04
C LEU A 293 4.37 -4.99 7.85
N ALA A 294 4.09 -4.35 6.70
CA ALA A 294 2.78 -3.82 6.37
C ALA A 294 1.70 -4.91 6.31
N LYS A 295 2.03 -6.05 5.68
CA LYS A 295 1.13 -7.19 5.56
C LYS A 295 0.81 -7.84 6.90
N SER A 296 1.83 -7.98 7.75
CA SER A 296 1.66 -8.57 9.09
C SER A 296 0.68 -7.76 9.93
N PHE A 297 0.73 -6.42 9.80
CA PHE A 297 -0.24 -5.54 10.47
C PHE A 297 -1.64 -5.63 9.86
N GLU A 298 -1.76 -5.69 8.54
CA GLU A 298 -3.06 -5.84 7.86
C GLU A 298 -3.71 -7.19 8.19
N MET A 299 -2.96 -8.29 8.13
CA MET A 299 -3.46 -9.63 8.48
C MET A 299 -3.81 -9.78 9.96
N ALA A 300 -3.15 -9.02 10.83
CA ALA A 300 -3.47 -8.98 12.25
C ALA A 300 -4.66 -8.05 12.58
N GLY A 301 -5.32 -7.45 11.56
CA GLY A 301 -6.42 -6.49 11.79
C GLY A 301 -5.96 -5.19 12.46
N LEU A 302 -4.67 -4.89 12.39
CA LEU A 302 -4.03 -3.79 13.12
C LEU A 302 -3.90 -2.50 12.31
N SER A 303 -4.18 -2.54 11.01
CA SER A 303 -4.33 -1.32 10.21
C SER A 303 -5.72 -0.75 10.50
N GLY A 304 -5.78 0.34 11.23
CA GLY A 304 -7.02 1.10 11.37
C GLY A 304 -7.63 1.40 10.00
N MET A 305 -8.96 1.45 9.90
CA MET A 305 -9.69 1.82 8.69
C MET A 305 -9.22 3.20 8.22
N THR A 306 -8.24 3.22 7.35
CA THR A 306 -7.75 4.48 6.77
C THR A 306 -7.40 4.29 5.30
N ALA A 307 -8.40 4.31 4.43
CA ALA A 307 -8.17 4.84 3.09
C ALA A 307 -7.58 6.27 3.15
N THR A 308 -7.72 6.95 4.28
CA THR A 308 -7.10 8.24 4.63
C THR A 308 -5.68 8.12 5.15
N GLY A 309 -5.23 6.96 5.61
CA GLY A 309 -3.87 6.74 6.16
C GLY A 309 -2.85 6.24 5.12
N VAL A 310 -3.29 5.83 3.93
CA VAL A 310 -2.36 5.63 2.82
C VAL A 310 -1.84 6.99 2.41
N VAL A 311 -0.59 7.28 2.76
CA VAL A 311 0.09 8.52 2.32
C VAL A 311 -0.05 8.58 0.80
N ALA A 312 -0.58 9.67 0.27
CA ALA A 312 -0.92 9.84 -1.15
C ALA A 312 0.23 9.39 -2.09
N GLY A 313 1.48 9.54 -1.67
CA GLY A 313 2.67 9.11 -2.42
C GLY A 313 2.76 7.60 -2.67
N THR A 314 2.30 6.75 -1.77
CA THR A 314 2.36 5.28 -1.93
C THR A 314 1.53 4.78 -3.11
N LEU A 315 0.36 5.39 -3.35
CA LEU A 315 -0.54 5.00 -4.44
C LEU A 315 0.07 5.18 -5.83
N TYR A 316 1.02 6.09 -6.00
CA TYR A 316 1.64 6.36 -7.30
C TYR A 316 2.51 5.21 -7.82
N PHE A 317 2.97 4.33 -6.93
CA PHE A 317 3.78 3.15 -7.22
C PHE A 317 2.99 1.84 -7.13
N MET A 318 1.66 1.91 -7.00
CA MET A 318 0.80 0.77 -6.78
C MET A 318 0.29 0.18 -8.10
N PRO A 319 0.46 -1.13 -8.36
CA PRO A 319 -0.13 -1.81 -9.50
C PRO A 319 -1.64 -1.96 -9.31
N ARG A 320 -2.37 -2.05 -10.42
CA ARG A 320 -3.84 -2.14 -10.42
C ARG A 320 -4.37 -3.34 -9.65
N GLU A 321 -3.73 -4.50 -9.80
CA GLU A 321 -4.12 -5.73 -9.11
C GLU A 321 -3.99 -5.64 -7.59
N GLN A 322 -3.20 -4.71 -7.06
CA GLN A 322 -3.12 -4.48 -5.62
C GLN A 322 -4.41 -3.91 -5.03
N ILE A 323 -5.21 -3.22 -5.87
CA ILE A 323 -6.54 -2.74 -5.48
C ILE A 323 -7.60 -3.81 -5.78
N THR A 324 -7.45 -4.54 -6.91
CA THR A 324 -8.50 -5.45 -7.39
C THR A 324 -8.36 -6.88 -6.87
N HIS A 325 -7.16 -7.31 -6.43
CA HIS A 325 -6.86 -8.70 -6.04
C HIS A 325 -5.78 -8.77 -4.96
N PHE A 326 -5.90 -7.97 -3.90
CA PHE A 326 -4.87 -7.82 -2.87
C PHE A 326 -4.35 -9.16 -2.30
N ARG A 327 -5.23 -10.14 -2.06
CA ARG A 327 -4.85 -11.47 -1.56
C ARG A 327 -4.08 -12.33 -2.56
N LEU A 328 -4.16 -12.01 -3.85
CA LEU A 328 -3.55 -12.78 -4.93
C LEU A 328 -2.26 -12.12 -5.48
N LEU A 329 -1.68 -11.17 -4.72
CA LEU A 329 -0.44 -10.52 -5.13
C LEU A 329 0.68 -11.52 -5.31
N ARG A 330 1.42 -11.34 -6.40
CA ARG A 330 2.50 -12.22 -6.87
C ARG A 330 3.80 -11.42 -7.03
N PRO A 331 4.94 -12.07 -7.21
CA PRO A 331 6.19 -11.41 -7.58
C PRO A 331 6.07 -10.38 -8.70
N ALA A 332 5.22 -10.62 -9.69
CA ALA A 332 4.94 -9.70 -10.79
C ALA A 332 4.34 -8.36 -10.34
N SER A 333 3.65 -8.30 -9.18
CA SER A 333 3.14 -7.02 -8.63
C SER A 333 4.28 -6.14 -8.14
N ASP A 334 5.26 -6.72 -7.47
CA ASP A 334 6.48 -6.01 -7.06
C ASP A 334 7.31 -5.56 -8.27
N VAL A 335 7.32 -6.34 -9.35
CA VAL A 335 7.96 -5.95 -10.63
C VAL A 335 7.35 -4.66 -11.16
N TRP A 336 6.02 -4.52 -11.14
CA TRP A 336 5.37 -3.28 -11.57
C TRP A 336 5.81 -2.10 -10.70
N SER A 337 5.78 -2.25 -9.38
CA SER A 337 6.16 -1.18 -8.43
C SER A 337 7.65 -0.79 -8.56
N MET A 338 8.53 -1.77 -8.82
CA MET A 338 9.94 -1.49 -9.12
C MET A 338 10.11 -0.81 -10.48
N GLY A 339 9.34 -1.22 -11.49
CA GLY A 339 9.28 -0.53 -12.79
C GLY A 339 8.81 0.91 -12.67
N ALA A 340 7.78 1.17 -11.86
CA ALA A 340 7.28 2.51 -11.57
C ALA A 340 8.32 3.36 -10.81
N THR A 341 9.08 2.74 -9.91
CA THR A 341 10.18 3.40 -9.20
C THR A 341 11.31 3.79 -10.17
N LEU A 342 11.72 2.89 -11.06
CA LEU A 342 12.71 3.19 -12.11
C LEU A 342 12.19 4.27 -13.06
N TYR A 343 10.93 4.19 -13.49
CA TYR A 343 10.29 5.20 -14.31
C TYR A 343 10.37 6.59 -13.65
N HIS A 344 10.08 6.64 -12.35
CA HIS A 344 10.15 7.89 -11.57
C HIS A 344 11.59 8.40 -11.44
N MET A 345 12.56 7.54 -11.17
CA MET A 345 13.97 7.92 -11.14
C MET A 345 14.45 8.56 -12.45
N LEU A 346 13.99 8.01 -13.59
CA LEU A 346 14.42 8.45 -14.93
C LEU A 346 13.71 9.71 -15.43
N THR A 347 12.49 10.01 -14.94
CA THR A 347 11.65 11.08 -15.51
C THR A 347 11.16 12.09 -14.49
N PHE A 348 11.32 11.82 -13.22
CA PHE A 348 10.70 12.55 -12.10
C PHE A 348 9.18 12.67 -12.28
N ARG A 349 8.58 11.70 -12.99
CA ARG A 349 7.14 11.55 -13.25
C ARG A 349 6.72 10.12 -12.90
N TYR A 350 5.42 9.90 -12.82
CA TYR A 350 4.84 8.57 -12.57
C TYR A 350 4.37 7.92 -13.89
N PRO A 351 4.23 6.59 -13.94
CA PRO A 351 3.69 5.90 -15.11
C PRO A 351 2.27 6.31 -15.48
N ARG A 352 1.49 6.83 -14.52
CA ARG A 352 0.17 7.41 -14.73
C ARG A 352 0.15 8.88 -14.38
N ASP A 353 -0.77 9.65 -14.97
CA ASP A 353 -0.95 11.07 -14.62
C ASP A 353 -1.88 11.19 -13.40
N PHE A 354 -1.31 11.61 -12.28
CA PHE A 354 -2.02 11.95 -11.07
C PHE A 354 -2.13 13.48 -10.98
N LEU A 355 -3.31 14.01 -11.31
CA LEU A 355 -3.57 15.42 -11.11
C LEU A 355 -3.76 15.71 -9.61
N PRO A 356 -3.44 16.93 -9.12
CA PRO A 356 -3.48 17.23 -7.68
C PRO A 356 -4.84 16.97 -7.02
N GLU A 357 -5.93 17.15 -7.76
CA GLU A 357 -7.30 16.97 -7.27
C GLU A 357 -7.87 15.58 -7.61
N ALA A 358 -7.13 14.75 -8.37
CA ALA A 358 -7.60 13.44 -8.77
C ALA A 358 -7.59 12.47 -7.60
N ASP A 359 -8.62 11.63 -7.53
CA ASP A 359 -8.59 10.47 -6.65
C ASP A 359 -7.59 9.43 -7.20
N PRO A 360 -6.47 9.16 -6.51
CA PRO A 360 -5.44 8.26 -7.02
C PRO A 360 -5.96 6.85 -7.31
N LEU A 361 -6.91 6.32 -6.51
CA LEU A 361 -7.51 5.00 -6.73
C LEU A 361 -8.27 4.96 -8.07
N ASN A 362 -9.03 6.01 -8.36
CA ASN A 362 -9.70 6.12 -9.64
C ASN A 362 -8.73 6.19 -10.82
N VAL A 363 -7.63 6.90 -10.67
CA VAL A 363 -6.57 6.96 -11.70
C VAL A 363 -6.01 5.56 -11.96
N ILE A 364 -5.65 4.82 -10.92
CA ILE A 364 -5.09 3.47 -11.03
C ILE A 364 -6.08 2.51 -11.72
N LEU A 365 -7.37 2.56 -11.33
CA LEU A 365 -8.40 1.67 -11.85
C LEU A 365 -8.84 1.98 -13.28
N SER A 366 -8.69 3.23 -13.74
CA SER A 366 -9.30 3.67 -15.01
C SER A 366 -8.31 4.20 -16.05
N SER A 367 -7.04 4.44 -15.69
CA SER A 367 -6.01 4.97 -16.58
C SER A 367 -4.96 3.91 -16.89
N GLY A 368 -4.52 3.84 -18.14
CA GLY A 368 -3.35 3.07 -18.53
C GLY A 368 -2.05 3.79 -18.14
N THR A 369 -0.95 3.07 -18.28
CA THR A 369 0.40 3.62 -18.14
C THR A 369 0.83 4.34 -19.41
N LEU A 370 1.62 5.41 -19.26
CA LEU A 370 2.19 6.17 -20.37
C LEU A 370 3.59 5.63 -20.69
N PRO A 371 3.91 5.40 -21.98
CA PRO A 371 5.24 5.00 -22.38
C PRO A 371 6.31 5.95 -21.90
N LEU A 372 7.45 5.42 -21.43
CA LEU A 372 8.54 6.20 -20.84
C LEU A 372 9.04 7.31 -21.78
N ARG A 373 9.16 7.01 -23.07
CA ARG A 373 9.63 7.98 -24.09
C ARG A 373 8.59 9.05 -24.46
N GLN A 374 7.37 8.94 -23.99
CA GLN A 374 6.44 10.08 -24.04
C GLN A 374 6.78 11.14 -22.98
N ARG A 375 7.45 10.74 -21.88
CA ARG A 375 7.95 11.67 -20.86
C ARG A 375 9.29 12.28 -21.25
N ASP A 376 10.20 11.44 -21.72
CA ASP A 376 11.51 11.84 -22.18
C ASP A 376 11.92 11.05 -23.45
N PRO A 377 11.78 11.66 -24.64
CA PRO A 377 12.12 11.04 -25.91
C PRO A 377 13.60 10.68 -26.08
N TRP A 378 14.48 11.27 -25.25
CA TRP A 378 15.93 11.08 -25.35
C TRP A 378 16.44 9.83 -24.63
N LEU A 379 15.63 9.22 -23.81
CA LEU A 379 15.97 7.96 -23.14
C LEU A 379 16.20 6.83 -24.17
N PRO A 380 17.18 5.94 -23.91
CA PRO A 380 17.50 4.84 -24.81
C PRO A 380 16.26 3.96 -25.08
N ALA A 381 16.00 3.66 -26.34
CA ALA A 381 14.78 2.93 -26.73
C ALA A 381 14.69 1.54 -26.07
N ARG A 382 15.80 0.79 -26.01
CA ARG A 382 15.85 -0.53 -25.35
C ARG A 382 15.54 -0.45 -23.84
N LEU A 383 16.04 0.57 -23.16
CA LEU A 383 15.73 0.81 -21.75
C LEU A 383 14.25 1.11 -21.59
N ALA A 384 13.69 1.98 -22.43
CA ALA A 384 12.28 2.34 -22.39
C ALA A 384 11.36 1.11 -22.60
N GLU A 385 11.66 0.26 -23.58
CA GLU A 385 10.91 -0.98 -23.81
C GLU A 385 10.90 -1.90 -22.57
N VAL A 386 12.04 -1.99 -21.87
CA VAL A 386 12.16 -2.79 -20.65
C VAL A 386 11.32 -2.20 -19.52
N VAL A 387 11.36 -0.88 -19.32
CA VAL A 387 10.57 -0.20 -18.28
C VAL A 387 9.08 -0.25 -18.60
N ASP A 388 8.68 0.03 -19.84
CA ASP A 388 7.28 0.00 -20.28
C ASP A 388 6.67 -1.39 -20.10
N ARG A 389 7.44 -2.44 -20.38
CA ARG A 389 7.03 -3.82 -20.13
C ARG A 389 6.86 -4.10 -18.63
N ALA A 390 7.72 -3.57 -17.77
CA ALA A 390 7.62 -3.77 -16.33
C ALA A 390 6.37 -3.10 -15.74
N VAL A 391 5.96 -1.93 -16.27
CA VAL A 391 4.77 -1.18 -15.79
C VAL A 391 3.49 -1.47 -16.56
N THR A 392 3.46 -2.49 -17.43
CA THR A 392 2.20 -2.88 -18.10
C THR A 392 1.17 -3.42 -17.11
N ASP A 393 -0.11 -3.07 -17.29
CA ASP A 393 -1.20 -3.60 -16.46
C ASP A 393 -1.56 -5.05 -16.82
N ASP A 394 -1.21 -5.51 -18.02
CA ASP A 394 -1.40 -6.90 -18.44
C ASP A 394 -0.33 -7.81 -17.81
N LEU A 395 -0.73 -8.59 -16.82
CA LEU A 395 0.14 -9.55 -16.12
C LEU A 395 0.79 -10.58 -17.06
N ALA A 396 0.13 -10.94 -18.16
CA ALA A 396 0.69 -11.92 -19.12
C ALA A 396 1.84 -11.33 -19.97
N GLN A 397 1.88 -10.02 -20.14
CA GLN A 397 2.93 -9.32 -20.88
C GLN A 397 4.07 -8.85 -19.98
N ARG A 398 3.81 -8.68 -18.67
CA ARG A 398 4.78 -8.22 -17.68
C ARG A 398 5.88 -9.28 -17.44
N TYR A 399 7.00 -8.89 -16.86
CA TYR A 399 7.94 -9.86 -16.29
C TYR A 399 7.30 -10.59 -15.11
N ALA A 400 7.39 -11.91 -15.11
CA ALA A 400 6.80 -12.71 -14.04
C ALA A 400 7.58 -12.64 -12.73
N THR A 401 8.89 -12.40 -12.80
CA THR A 401 9.80 -12.38 -11.66
C THR A 401 10.73 -11.16 -11.67
N ALA A 402 11.22 -10.79 -10.49
CA ALA A 402 12.27 -9.76 -10.35
C ALA A 402 13.55 -10.14 -11.10
N ALA A 403 13.91 -11.41 -11.14
CA ALA A 403 15.07 -11.90 -11.86
C ALA A 403 14.94 -11.69 -13.38
N GLU A 404 13.78 -11.97 -13.96
CA GLU A 404 13.53 -11.71 -15.39
C GLU A 404 13.66 -10.22 -15.73
N PHE A 405 13.10 -9.34 -14.90
CA PHE A 405 13.20 -7.89 -15.08
C PHE A 405 14.65 -7.42 -14.94
N ARG A 406 15.36 -7.87 -13.91
CA ARG A 406 16.78 -7.57 -13.69
C ARG A 406 17.63 -7.94 -14.92
N ASP A 407 17.45 -9.16 -15.45
CA ASP A 407 18.24 -9.66 -16.56
C ASP A 407 17.89 -8.93 -17.87
N ALA A 408 16.63 -8.53 -18.05
CA ALA A 408 16.23 -7.69 -19.17
C ALA A 408 16.87 -6.29 -19.08
N LEU A 409 16.85 -5.68 -17.87
CA LEU A 409 17.46 -4.38 -17.63
C LEU A 409 18.97 -4.42 -17.89
N ARG A 410 19.70 -5.43 -17.39
CA ARG A 410 21.13 -5.61 -17.66
C ARG A 410 21.48 -5.69 -19.15
N ARG A 411 20.61 -6.31 -19.97
CA ARG A 411 20.82 -6.41 -21.43
C ARG A 411 20.49 -5.13 -22.18
N ALA A 412 19.74 -4.22 -21.58
CA ALA A 412 19.30 -2.97 -22.21
C ALA A 412 20.27 -1.79 -21.97
N LEU A 413 21.18 -1.97 -21.01
CA LEU A 413 22.25 -1.02 -20.66
C LEU A 413 23.50 -1.28 -21.52
#